data_ddce150895ee8b0a1441cdab3e5f99d1
#
_entry.id   ddce150895ee8b0a1441cdab3e5f99d1
#
_cell.length_a   1.000
_cell.length_b   1.000
_cell.length_c   1.000
_cell.angle_alpha   90.00
_cell.angle_beta   90.00
_cell.angle_gamma   90.00
#
_symmetry.space_group_name_H-M   'P 1'
#
loop_
_entity.id
_entity.type
_entity.pdbx_description
1 polymer ?
#
loop_
_entity_poly.entity_id
_entity_poly.type
_entity_poly.pdbx_seq_one_letter_code
_entity_poly.pdbx_strand_id
1 'polypeptide(L)'
;KTALVLLIGEQPLPNLLPTRHIAPDIVVLVHTNRTKDIAERLKDLLLSEKLLCEVDPYLLPRIEQTLQGFLSQHVDGPGCKVLFNLTGGTKPMSLAAFQVAAQRKAPFVYFQTEGGRSLLYYYQFTDQGEVKLEKQEELSETITLDDYLRAQVGSYKTGSPRDDFEEQVYQVLQAIPDLEILTSVRPKNLGALEVDFVIRLGNQIGVIETKTKGAKSGIDQIQAVAEQRYLGTYVNKFLISGSQVDENNKELARAYRIEVIELLSYT
;
A
#
# COMPACT_ATOMS: atom_id res chain seq x y z
N LYS A 1 -3.37 7.20 -26.37
CA LYS A 1 -2.81 7.31 -25.03
C LYS A 1 -3.86 7.00 -23.97
N THR A 2 -3.41 6.44 -22.85
CA THR A 2 -4.27 6.17 -21.69
C THR A 2 -3.77 7.00 -20.51
N ALA A 3 -4.67 7.75 -19.87
CA ALA A 3 -4.39 8.48 -18.64
C ALA A 3 -5.13 7.83 -17.47
N LEU A 4 -4.43 7.55 -16.37
CA LEU A 4 -5.00 7.01 -15.15
C LEU A 4 -5.00 8.07 -14.05
N VAL A 5 -6.19 8.39 -13.55
CA VAL A 5 -6.38 9.32 -12.43
C VAL A 5 -6.36 8.53 -11.12
N LEU A 6 -5.43 8.86 -10.24
CA LEU A 6 -5.23 8.22 -8.93
C LEU A 6 -5.61 9.16 -7.81
N LEU A 7 -6.41 8.72 -6.87
CA LEU A 7 -6.73 9.46 -5.66
C LEU A 7 -5.76 9.05 -4.55
N ILE A 8 -4.90 9.96 -4.15
CA ILE A 8 -3.81 9.65 -3.21
C ILE A 8 -4.31 9.76 -1.77
N GLY A 9 -4.41 8.61 -1.13
CA GLY A 9 -4.66 8.45 0.30
C GLY A 9 -3.39 8.17 1.09
N GLU A 10 -3.53 7.78 2.34
CA GLU A 10 -2.39 7.45 3.22
C GLU A 10 -1.75 6.09 2.90
N GLN A 11 -2.46 5.21 2.18
CA GLN A 11 -1.96 3.91 1.75
C GLN A 11 -1.60 3.96 0.25
N PRO A 12 -0.32 3.82 -0.12
CA PRO A 12 0.11 3.92 -1.51
C PRO A 12 -0.22 2.69 -2.36
N LEU A 13 -0.31 1.50 -1.74
CA LEU A 13 -0.48 0.23 -2.44
C LEU A 13 -1.72 0.17 -3.36
N PRO A 14 -2.91 0.67 -2.95
CA PRO A 14 -4.10 0.72 -3.79
C PRO A 14 -3.95 1.58 -5.06
N ASN A 15 -2.93 2.41 -5.12
CA ASN A 15 -2.58 3.19 -6.31
C ASN A 15 -1.42 2.56 -7.09
N LEU A 16 -0.40 2.04 -6.41
CA LEU A 16 0.80 1.50 -7.04
C LEU A 16 0.51 0.21 -7.84
N LEU A 17 -0.18 -0.76 -7.21
CA LEU A 17 -0.51 -2.05 -7.86
C LEU A 17 -1.36 -1.89 -9.12
N PRO A 18 -2.53 -1.21 -9.07
CA PRO A 18 -3.32 -0.99 -10.27
C PRO A 18 -2.59 -0.22 -11.36
N THR A 19 -1.75 0.76 -11.00
CA THR A 19 -1.00 1.54 -12.00
C THR A 19 0.01 0.67 -12.73
N ARG A 20 0.74 -0.19 -12.04
CA ARG A 20 1.70 -1.10 -12.67
C ARG A 20 1.02 -2.14 -13.55
N HIS A 21 -0.12 -2.66 -13.11
CA HIS A 21 -0.92 -3.61 -13.88
C HIS A 21 -1.49 -2.98 -15.17
N ILE A 22 -2.06 -1.79 -15.07
CA ILE A 22 -2.69 -1.08 -16.21
C ILE A 22 -1.63 -0.51 -17.15
N ALA A 23 -0.46 -0.13 -16.63
CA ALA A 23 0.65 0.48 -17.36
C ALA A 23 0.20 1.66 -18.25
N PRO A 24 -0.43 2.73 -17.68
CA PRO A 24 -0.91 3.87 -18.44
C PRO A 24 0.24 4.72 -18.99
N ASP A 25 -0.02 5.49 -20.06
CA ASP A 25 0.95 6.46 -20.60
C ASP A 25 1.13 7.66 -19.67
N ILE A 26 0.02 8.11 -19.05
CA ILE A 26 -0.02 9.28 -18.17
C ILE A 26 -0.67 8.88 -16.84
N VAL A 27 -0.12 9.37 -15.73
CA VAL A 27 -0.69 9.22 -14.40
C VAL A 27 -0.97 10.60 -13.80
N VAL A 28 -2.20 10.85 -13.40
CA VAL A 28 -2.60 12.05 -12.66
C VAL A 28 -2.74 11.69 -11.17
N LEU A 29 -1.81 12.16 -10.36
CA LEU A 29 -1.76 11.95 -8.91
C LEU A 29 -2.55 13.07 -8.22
N VAL A 30 -3.82 12.78 -7.91
CA VAL A 30 -4.72 13.73 -7.22
C VAL A 30 -4.47 13.62 -5.72
N HIS A 31 -3.92 14.66 -5.12
CA HIS A 31 -3.49 14.67 -3.74
C HIS A 31 -3.99 15.90 -2.98
N THR A 32 -3.98 15.82 -1.66
CA THR A 32 -4.17 16.96 -0.76
C THR A 32 -2.81 17.42 -0.23
N ASN A 33 -2.76 18.55 0.46
CA ASN A 33 -1.53 18.98 1.15
C ASN A 33 -0.99 17.88 2.09
N ARG A 34 -1.88 17.13 2.79
CA ARG A 34 -1.50 16.04 3.71
C ARG A 34 -0.88 14.84 3.00
N THR A 35 -1.29 14.54 1.79
CA THR A 35 -0.83 13.36 1.03
C THR A 35 0.18 13.68 -0.07
N LYS A 36 0.67 14.92 -0.10
CA LYS A 36 1.65 15.38 -1.09
C LYS A 36 2.92 14.53 -1.11
N ASP A 37 3.49 14.27 0.07
CA ASP A 37 4.73 13.47 0.17
C ASP A 37 4.54 12.02 -0.34
N ILE A 38 3.33 11.46 -0.17
CA ILE A 38 2.99 10.14 -0.70
C ILE A 38 2.91 10.20 -2.23
N ALA A 39 2.27 11.26 -2.78
CA ALA A 39 2.19 11.47 -4.22
C ALA A 39 3.58 11.61 -4.85
N GLU A 40 4.50 12.36 -4.22
CA GLU A 40 5.89 12.51 -4.70
C GLU A 40 6.64 11.17 -4.65
N ARG A 41 6.51 10.37 -3.58
CA ARG A 41 7.12 9.04 -3.52
C ARG A 41 6.59 8.10 -4.60
N LEU A 42 5.27 8.11 -4.84
CA LEU A 42 4.67 7.32 -5.92
C LEU A 42 5.16 7.78 -7.30
N LYS A 43 5.28 9.09 -7.52
CA LYS A 43 5.83 9.67 -8.75
C LYS A 43 7.21 9.09 -9.08
N ASP A 44 8.08 8.89 -8.07
CA ASP A 44 9.42 8.34 -8.28
C ASP A 44 9.43 6.85 -8.64
N LEU A 45 8.36 6.11 -8.31
CA LEU A 45 8.22 4.67 -8.55
C LEU A 45 7.47 4.31 -9.83
N LEU A 46 6.86 5.28 -10.49
CA LEU A 46 6.07 5.07 -11.69
C LEU A 46 6.88 5.39 -12.95
N LEU A 47 6.66 4.63 -14.03
CA LEU A 47 7.35 4.80 -15.31
C LEU A 47 6.61 5.74 -16.27
N SER A 48 5.31 5.96 -16.06
CA SER A 48 4.45 6.82 -16.86
C SER A 48 4.85 8.29 -16.80
N GLU A 49 4.35 9.13 -17.71
CA GLU A 49 4.32 10.58 -17.53
C GLU A 49 3.48 10.92 -16.28
N LYS A 50 3.97 11.80 -15.39
CA LYS A 50 3.36 12.06 -14.08
C LYS A 50 2.94 13.50 -13.95
N LEU A 51 1.69 13.71 -13.57
CA LEU A 51 1.08 15.01 -13.32
C LEU A 51 0.54 15.05 -11.89
N LEU A 52 0.86 16.09 -11.15
CA LEU A 52 0.38 16.31 -9.77
C LEU A 52 -0.80 17.28 -9.80
N CYS A 53 -1.92 16.88 -9.19
CA CYS A 53 -3.13 17.69 -9.07
C CYS A 53 -3.49 17.86 -7.60
N GLU A 54 -3.23 19.03 -7.02
CA GLU A 54 -3.60 19.33 -5.64
C GLU A 54 -5.06 19.74 -5.55
N VAL A 55 -5.80 19.14 -4.60
CA VAL A 55 -7.22 19.40 -4.38
C VAL A 55 -7.52 19.64 -2.90
N ASP A 56 -8.65 20.27 -2.63
CA ASP A 56 -9.21 20.34 -1.27
C ASP A 56 -9.61 18.94 -0.80
N PRO A 57 -9.38 18.56 0.49
CA PRO A 57 -9.71 17.22 0.97
C PRO A 57 -11.21 16.96 1.18
N TYR A 58 -12.06 18.00 1.31
CA TYR A 58 -13.43 17.86 1.81
C TYR A 58 -14.50 18.60 0.99
N LEU A 59 -14.16 19.69 0.31
CA LEU A 59 -15.11 20.51 -0.45
C LEU A 59 -15.41 19.93 -1.82
N LEU A 60 -16.34 18.99 -1.88
CA LEU A 60 -16.70 18.22 -3.07
C LEU A 60 -16.85 19.06 -4.35
N PRO A 61 -17.60 20.17 -4.38
CA PRO A 61 -17.73 20.99 -5.61
C PRO A 61 -16.39 21.60 -6.06
N ARG A 62 -15.51 21.94 -5.10
CA ARG A 62 -14.19 22.50 -5.41
C ARG A 62 -13.25 21.40 -5.97
N ILE A 63 -13.31 20.19 -5.40
CA ILE A 63 -12.55 19.04 -5.90
C ILE A 63 -12.95 18.75 -7.34
N GLU A 64 -14.26 18.67 -7.62
CA GLU A 64 -14.80 18.43 -8.95
C GLU A 64 -14.33 19.47 -9.95
N GLN A 65 -14.49 20.76 -9.63
CA GLN A 65 -14.07 21.87 -10.49
C GLN A 65 -12.57 21.84 -10.80
N THR A 66 -11.74 21.63 -9.74
CA THR A 66 -10.28 21.57 -9.89
C THR A 66 -9.88 20.38 -10.77
N LEU A 67 -10.44 19.21 -10.52
CA LEU A 67 -10.11 17.99 -11.27
C LEU A 67 -10.54 18.11 -12.73
N GLN A 68 -11.73 18.60 -13.02
CA GLN A 68 -12.19 18.83 -14.39
C GLN A 68 -11.30 19.81 -15.15
N GLY A 69 -11.02 20.96 -14.52
CA GLY A 69 -10.15 21.99 -15.11
C GLY A 69 -8.75 21.44 -15.39
N PHE A 70 -8.17 20.69 -14.43
CA PHE A 70 -6.87 20.08 -14.58
C PHE A 70 -6.82 19.07 -15.74
N LEU A 71 -7.81 18.16 -15.82
CA LEU A 71 -7.88 17.18 -16.90
C LEU A 71 -8.05 17.86 -18.27
N SER A 72 -8.89 18.88 -18.36
CA SER A 72 -9.09 19.63 -19.61
C SER A 72 -7.84 20.37 -20.07
N GLN A 73 -7.02 20.85 -19.15
CA GLN A 73 -5.80 21.58 -19.47
C GLN A 73 -4.60 20.66 -19.81
N HIS A 74 -4.49 19.52 -19.16
CA HIS A 74 -3.25 18.72 -19.21
C HIS A 74 -3.39 17.33 -19.82
N VAL A 75 -4.63 16.79 -19.91
CA VAL A 75 -4.86 15.39 -20.31
C VAL A 75 -5.70 15.30 -21.58
N ASP A 76 -6.70 16.16 -21.72
CA ASP A 76 -7.63 16.10 -22.84
C ASP A 76 -6.92 16.42 -24.16
N GLY A 77 -6.77 15.41 -25.00
CA GLY A 77 -6.17 15.51 -26.32
C GLY A 77 -6.71 14.44 -27.25
N PRO A 78 -6.50 14.56 -28.56
CA PRO A 78 -6.98 13.60 -29.53
C PRO A 78 -6.56 12.17 -29.20
N GLY A 79 -7.54 11.29 -28.98
CA GLY A 79 -7.31 9.87 -28.71
C GLY A 79 -6.80 9.54 -27.31
N CYS A 80 -6.83 10.47 -26.35
CA CYS A 80 -6.53 10.17 -24.96
C CYS A 80 -7.77 9.61 -24.25
N LYS A 81 -7.64 8.39 -23.69
CA LYS A 81 -8.69 7.75 -22.87
C LYS A 81 -8.35 7.96 -21.40
N VAL A 82 -9.31 8.45 -20.63
CA VAL A 82 -9.16 8.66 -19.19
C VAL A 82 -9.79 7.50 -18.42
N LEU A 83 -9.09 6.95 -17.47
CA LEU A 83 -9.53 5.91 -16.54
C LEU A 83 -9.34 6.44 -15.10
N PHE A 84 -10.28 6.21 -14.21
CA PHE A 84 -10.20 6.64 -12.83
C PHE A 84 -9.97 5.45 -11.89
N ASN A 85 -9.02 5.54 -10.96
CA ASN A 85 -8.94 4.64 -9.83
C ASN A 85 -9.59 5.30 -8.61
N LEU A 86 -10.75 4.81 -8.20
CA LEU A 86 -11.56 5.39 -7.14
C LEU A 86 -11.27 4.81 -5.75
N THR A 87 -10.20 4.03 -5.61
CA THR A 87 -9.92 3.29 -4.36
C THR A 87 -9.36 4.18 -3.26
N GLY A 88 -8.52 5.15 -3.62
CA GLY A 88 -7.79 5.98 -2.65
C GLY A 88 -8.48 7.29 -2.30
N GLY A 89 -7.73 8.18 -1.63
CA GLY A 89 -8.17 9.52 -1.26
C GLY A 89 -9.18 9.55 -0.11
N THR A 90 -9.77 10.72 0.10
CA THR A 90 -10.90 10.88 1.04
C THR A 90 -12.22 10.49 0.36
N LYS A 91 -13.26 10.19 1.14
CA LYS A 91 -14.59 9.91 0.58
C LYS A 91 -15.11 11.05 -0.33
N PRO A 92 -14.99 12.35 0.05
CA PRO A 92 -15.33 13.44 -0.87
C PRO A 92 -14.52 13.44 -2.16
N MET A 93 -13.21 13.11 -2.13
CA MET A 93 -12.41 12.97 -3.34
C MET A 93 -12.93 11.85 -4.25
N SER A 94 -13.26 10.69 -3.70
CA SER A 94 -13.81 9.56 -4.48
C SER A 94 -15.17 9.90 -5.09
N LEU A 95 -16.05 10.58 -4.34
CA LEU A 95 -17.36 11.03 -4.85
C LEU A 95 -17.21 12.05 -5.97
N ALA A 96 -16.34 13.05 -5.80
CA ALA A 96 -16.08 14.06 -6.83
C ALA A 96 -15.48 13.42 -8.10
N ALA A 97 -14.50 12.54 -7.95
CA ALA A 97 -13.88 11.83 -9.06
C ALA A 97 -14.89 10.92 -9.78
N PHE A 98 -15.80 10.26 -9.06
CA PHE A 98 -16.89 9.50 -9.65
C PHE A 98 -17.84 10.39 -10.47
N GLN A 99 -18.21 11.59 -9.96
CA GLN A 99 -19.03 12.54 -10.70
C GLN A 99 -18.34 13.01 -11.98
N VAL A 100 -17.03 13.33 -11.91
CA VAL A 100 -16.23 13.69 -13.10
C VAL A 100 -16.18 12.54 -14.10
N ALA A 101 -15.96 11.30 -13.62
CA ALA A 101 -15.98 10.12 -14.49
C ALA A 101 -17.34 9.92 -15.18
N ALA A 102 -18.44 10.07 -14.43
CA ALA A 102 -19.80 9.95 -14.97
C ALA A 102 -20.12 11.02 -16.04
N GLN A 103 -19.77 12.28 -15.79
CA GLN A 103 -19.96 13.38 -16.76
C GLN A 103 -19.17 13.16 -18.06
N ARG A 104 -17.98 12.53 -17.95
CA ARG A 104 -17.13 12.18 -19.09
C ARG A 104 -17.47 10.85 -19.73
N LYS A 105 -18.38 10.07 -19.15
CA LYS A 105 -18.62 8.66 -19.47
C LYS A 105 -17.30 7.84 -19.46
N ALA A 106 -16.35 8.24 -18.62
CA ALA A 106 -15.05 7.60 -18.51
C ALA A 106 -15.12 6.38 -17.57
N PRO A 107 -14.51 5.24 -17.94
CA PRO A 107 -14.47 4.06 -17.09
C PRO A 107 -13.72 4.33 -15.78
N PHE A 108 -13.98 3.50 -14.78
CA PHE A 108 -13.25 3.54 -13.53
C PHE A 108 -12.95 2.14 -13.01
N VAL A 109 -11.93 2.07 -12.14
CA VAL A 109 -11.54 0.84 -11.45
C VAL A 109 -11.64 1.03 -9.95
N TYR A 110 -11.81 -0.09 -9.25
CA TYR A 110 -11.76 -0.18 -7.81
C TYR A 110 -10.87 -1.36 -7.41
N PHE A 111 -9.86 -1.09 -6.60
CA PHE A 111 -8.95 -2.10 -6.06
C PHE A 111 -9.43 -2.59 -4.69
N GLN A 112 -9.39 -3.90 -4.47
CA GLN A 112 -9.77 -4.54 -3.22
C GLN A 112 -8.85 -5.71 -2.92
N THR A 113 -8.50 -5.90 -1.65
CA THR A 113 -7.82 -7.11 -1.17
C THR A 113 -8.83 -8.00 -0.46
N GLU A 114 -8.97 -9.25 -0.92
CA GLU A 114 -9.88 -10.25 -0.37
C GLU A 114 -9.14 -11.58 -0.17
N GLY A 115 -9.07 -12.08 1.06
CA GLY A 115 -8.44 -13.37 1.36
C GLY A 115 -6.98 -13.47 0.89
N GLY A 116 -6.24 -12.35 0.91
CA GLY A 116 -4.86 -12.29 0.43
C GLY A 116 -4.71 -12.06 -1.08
N ARG A 117 -5.80 -12.11 -1.86
CA ARG A 117 -5.80 -11.82 -3.29
C ARG A 117 -5.99 -10.33 -3.54
N SER A 118 -5.27 -9.80 -4.51
CA SER A 118 -5.40 -8.41 -4.97
C SER A 118 -6.31 -8.37 -6.19
N LEU A 119 -7.49 -7.80 -6.05
CA LEU A 119 -8.52 -7.80 -7.07
C LEU A 119 -8.74 -6.38 -7.63
N LEU A 120 -8.90 -6.28 -8.94
CA LEU A 120 -9.21 -5.03 -9.64
C LEU A 120 -10.53 -5.19 -10.39
N TYR A 121 -11.51 -4.37 -10.01
CA TYR A 121 -12.83 -4.34 -10.61
C TYR A 121 -12.88 -3.20 -11.62
N TYR A 122 -13.32 -3.49 -12.86
CA TYR A 122 -13.46 -2.52 -13.94
C TYR A 122 -14.93 -2.19 -14.16
N TYR A 123 -15.26 -0.92 -14.13
CA TYR A 123 -16.61 -0.41 -14.31
C TYR A 123 -16.66 0.58 -15.48
N GLN A 124 -17.80 0.60 -16.17
CA GLN A 124 -18.09 1.57 -17.20
C GLN A 124 -19.51 2.10 -17.07
N PHE A 125 -19.74 3.28 -17.65
CA PHE A 125 -21.07 3.86 -17.72
C PHE A 125 -21.76 3.41 -19.00
N THR A 126 -23.04 2.99 -18.89
CA THR A 126 -23.92 2.75 -20.04
C THR A 126 -24.34 4.08 -20.69
N ASP A 127 -24.96 4.01 -21.83
CA ASP A 127 -25.51 5.22 -22.49
C ASP A 127 -26.57 5.94 -21.64
N GLN A 128 -27.28 5.19 -20.79
CA GLN A 128 -28.28 5.69 -19.86
C GLN A 128 -27.65 6.27 -18.57
N GLY A 129 -26.30 6.20 -18.41
CA GLY A 129 -25.58 6.68 -17.23
C GLY A 129 -25.54 5.69 -16.05
N GLU A 130 -25.99 4.46 -16.26
CA GLU A 130 -25.91 3.41 -15.24
C GLU A 130 -24.47 2.85 -15.15
N VAL A 131 -24.08 2.41 -13.97
CA VAL A 131 -22.78 1.75 -13.76
C VAL A 131 -22.91 0.25 -14.00
N LYS A 132 -22.04 -0.28 -14.84
CA LYS A 132 -21.95 -1.71 -15.12
C LYS A 132 -20.55 -2.24 -14.80
N LEU A 133 -20.47 -3.35 -14.05
CA LEU A 133 -19.24 -4.11 -13.91
C LEU A 133 -18.91 -4.77 -15.25
N GLU A 134 -17.76 -4.45 -15.80
CA GLU A 134 -17.27 -5.01 -17.07
C GLU A 134 -16.50 -6.31 -16.84
N LYS A 135 -15.53 -6.27 -15.92
CA LYS A 135 -14.70 -7.42 -15.56
C LYS A 135 -14.08 -7.26 -14.17
N GLN A 136 -13.60 -8.37 -13.65
CA GLN A 136 -12.78 -8.45 -12.46
C GLN A 136 -11.49 -9.19 -12.82
N GLU A 137 -10.37 -8.69 -12.38
CA GLU A 137 -9.05 -9.33 -12.58
C GLU A 137 -8.34 -9.49 -11.24
N GLU A 138 -7.65 -10.61 -11.08
CA GLU A 138 -6.69 -10.80 -10.00
C GLU A 138 -5.33 -10.27 -10.46
N LEU A 139 -4.74 -9.37 -9.68
CA LEU A 139 -3.46 -8.77 -10.02
C LEU A 139 -2.35 -9.75 -9.71
N SER A 140 -1.51 -10.03 -10.71
CA SER A 140 -0.26 -10.73 -10.52
C SER A 140 0.70 -9.88 -9.68
N GLU A 141 1.76 -10.51 -9.20
CA GLU A 141 2.83 -9.82 -8.49
C GLU A 141 3.51 -8.77 -9.38
N THR A 142 3.41 -7.51 -8.99
CA THR A 142 3.86 -6.37 -9.79
C THR A 142 4.77 -5.39 -9.05
N ILE A 143 5.02 -5.63 -7.74
CA ILE A 143 5.89 -4.80 -6.90
C ILE A 143 6.95 -5.65 -6.20
N THR A 144 8.09 -5.06 -5.88
CA THR A 144 9.10 -5.62 -5.00
C THR A 144 8.90 -5.11 -3.57
N LEU A 145 9.59 -5.72 -2.62
CA LEU A 145 9.61 -5.23 -1.23
C LEU A 145 10.24 -3.82 -1.13
N ASP A 146 11.24 -3.53 -1.97
CA ASP A 146 11.83 -2.18 -2.08
C ASP A 146 10.81 -1.15 -2.57
N ASP A 147 10.05 -1.46 -3.61
CA ASP A 147 8.99 -0.58 -4.11
C ASP A 147 7.96 -0.26 -3.02
N TYR A 148 7.53 -1.30 -2.28
CA TYR A 148 6.58 -1.11 -1.19
C TYR A 148 7.11 -0.17 -0.12
N LEU A 149 8.31 -0.44 0.39
CA LEU A 149 8.93 0.38 1.44
C LEU A 149 9.16 1.82 0.98
N ARG A 150 9.66 2.01 -0.24
CA ARG A 150 9.86 3.36 -0.78
C ARG A 150 8.56 4.12 -0.95
N ALA A 151 7.50 3.46 -1.39
CA ALA A 151 6.17 4.08 -1.46
C ALA A 151 5.64 4.46 -0.07
N GLN A 152 5.80 3.58 0.92
CA GLN A 152 5.21 3.73 2.25
C GLN A 152 6.00 4.69 3.14
N VAL A 153 7.31 4.48 3.28
CA VAL A 153 8.16 5.23 4.22
C VAL A 153 9.23 6.10 3.55
N GLY A 154 9.37 6.01 2.23
CA GLY A 154 10.42 6.70 1.49
C GLY A 154 11.76 5.97 1.60
N SER A 155 12.85 6.70 1.83
CA SER A 155 14.18 6.07 1.96
C SER A 155 14.35 5.37 3.30
N TYR A 156 15.00 4.21 3.24
CA TYR A 156 15.29 3.36 4.40
C TYR A 156 16.72 2.79 4.31
N LYS A 157 17.17 2.16 5.38
CA LYS A 157 18.41 1.37 5.45
C LYS A 157 18.08 -0.04 5.90
N THR A 158 18.88 -0.99 5.49
CA THR A 158 18.86 -2.38 5.96
C THR A 158 20.16 -2.69 6.69
N GLY A 159 20.15 -3.72 7.50
CA GLY A 159 21.33 -4.25 8.19
C GLY A 159 21.32 -5.77 8.18
N SER A 160 22.30 -6.39 8.82
CA SER A 160 22.32 -7.83 9.11
C SER A 160 21.51 -8.14 10.36
N PRO A 161 21.08 -9.40 10.57
CA PRO A 161 20.57 -9.86 11.85
C PRO A 161 21.52 -9.48 12.99
N ARG A 162 20.97 -9.10 14.16
CA ARG A 162 21.75 -8.52 15.27
C ARG A 162 22.28 -9.57 16.24
N ASP A 163 21.64 -10.71 16.32
CA ASP A 163 22.00 -11.80 17.21
C ASP A 163 21.77 -13.18 16.56
N ASP A 164 22.19 -14.23 17.27
CA ASP A 164 22.12 -15.62 16.80
C ASP A 164 20.68 -16.08 16.58
N PHE A 165 19.71 -15.55 17.35
CA PHE A 165 18.31 -15.90 17.20
C PHE A 165 17.71 -15.28 15.92
N GLU A 166 17.97 -14.00 15.69
CA GLU A 166 17.59 -13.34 14.43
C GLU A 166 18.23 -14.05 13.21
N GLU A 167 19.51 -14.45 13.32
CA GLU A 167 20.20 -15.18 12.25
C GLU A 167 19.52 -16.52 11.96
N GLN A 168 19.15 -17.30 12.98
CA GLN A 168 18.42 -18.56 12.79
C GLN A 168 17.05 -18.36 12.14
N VAL A 169 16.30 -17.34 12.58
CA VAL A 169 15.03 -16.98 11.94
C VAL A 169 15.25 -16.61 10.49
N TYR A 170 16.27 -15.85 10.19
CA TYR A 170 16.63 -15.48 8.82
C TYR A 170 16.91 -16.71 7.94
N GLN A 171 17.70 -17.66 8.43
CA GLN A 171 17.98 -18.90 7.70
C GLN A 171 16.72 -19.71 7.39
N VAL A 172 15.78 -19.79 8.35
CA VAL A 172 14.49 -20.46 8.13
C VAL A 172 13.66 -19.74 7.09
N LEU A 173 13.59 -18.42 7.15
CA LEU A 173 12.83 -17.60 6.19
C LEU A 173 13.41 -17.72 4.78
N GLN A 174 14.74 -17.75 4.63
CA GLN A 174 15.40 -17.91 3.32
C GLN A 174 15.08 -19.24 2.62
N ALA A 175 14.69 -20.27 3.38
CA ALA A 175 14.29 -21.55 2.81
C ALA A 175 12.87 -21.54 2.21
N ILE A 176 12.09 -20.49 2.43
CA ILE A 176 10.73 -20.36 1.88
C ILE A 176 10.82 -19.87 0.44
N PRO A 177 10.32 -20.64 -0.55
CA PRO A 177 10.35 -20.22 -1.94
C PRO A 177 9.61 -18.91 -2.18
N ASP A 178 10.16 -18.06 -3.06
CA ASP A 178 9.57 -16.79 -3.51
C ASP A 178 9.35 -15.74 -2.39
N LEU A 179 9.86 -15.98 -1.18
CA LEU A 179 9.81 -15.01 -0.09
C LEU A 179 10.91 -13.96 -0.27
N GLU A 180 10.54 -12.70 -0.46
CA GLU A 180 11.48 -11.58 -0.33
C GLU A 180 11.63 -11.21 1.15
N ILE A 181 12.87 -10.93 1.57
CA ILE A 181 13.21 -10.64 2.96
C ILE A 181 14.16 -9.44 3.00
N LEU A 182 13.84 -8.47 3.85
CA LEU A 182 14.75 -7.39 4.25
C LEU A 182 14.93 -7.43 5.78
N THR A 183 16.17 -7.33 6.22
CA THR A 183 16.55 -7.42 7.64
C THR A 183 16.93 -6.07 8.21
N SER A 184 16.69 -5.85 9.51
CA SER A 184 17.00 -4.61 10.25
C SER A 184 16.58 -3.36 9.49
N VAL A 185 15.30 -3.30 9.09
CA VAL A 185 14.77 -2.20 8.27
C VAL A 185 14.56 -0.95 9.11
N ARG A 186 15.21 0.16 8.71
CA ARG A 186 15.19 1.45 9.40
C ARG A 186 14.81 2.56 8.45
N PRO A 187 13.58 3.10 8.49
CA PRO A 187 13.20 4.29 7.73
C PRO A 187 14.03 5.51 8.13
N LYS A 188 14.59 6.25 7.17
CA LYS A 188 15.49 7.38 7.48
C LYS A 188 14.82 8.52 8.24
N ASN A 189 13.54 8.76 7.98
CA ASN A 189 12.78 9.86 8.58
C ASN A 189 12.12 9.50 9.93
N LEU A 190 12.32 8.28 10.42
CA LEU A 190 11.68 7.72 11.60
C LEU A 190 12.73 7.08 12.53
N GLY A 191 13.74 7.87 12.91
CA GLY A 191 15.00 7.40 13.50
C GLY A 191 14.95 6.48 14.73
N ALA A 192 13.78 6.30 15.35
CA ALA A 192 13.57 5.36 16.45
C ALA A 192 12.89 4.05 16.02
N LEU A 193 12.46 3.94 14.74
CA LEU A 193 11.75 2.78 14.25
C LEU A 193 12.73 1.82 13.57
N GLU A 194 12.80 0.61 14.07
CA GLU A 194 13.53 -0.51 13.49
C GLU A 194 12.61 -1.73 13.48
N VAL A 195 12.66 -2.49 12.39
CA VAL A 195 11.91 -3.73 12.19
C VAL A 195 12.90 -4.83 11.92
N ASP A 196 12.85 -5.92 12.68
CA ASP A 196 13.81 -7.02 12.52
C ASP A 196 13.71 -7.59 11.10
N PHE A 197 12.50 -7.91 10.62
CA PHE A 197 12.28 -8.36 9.24
C PHE A 197 11.04 -7.73 8.63
N VAL A 198 11.17 -7.32 7.38
CA VAL A 198 10.03 -7.04 6.49
C VAL A 198 10.08 -8.06 5.38
N ILE A 199 8.94 -8.73 5.16
CA ILE A 199 8.83 -9.84 4.20
C ILE A 199 7.73 -9.57 3.18
N ARG A 200 7.84 -10.18 2.01
CA ARG A 200 6.81 -10.17 0.97
C ARG A 200 6.68 -11.55 0.33
N LEU A 201 5.45 -12.01 0.22
CA LEU A 201 5.09 -13.18 -0.57
C LEU A 201 3.87 -12.84 -1.44
N GLY A 202 4.02 -12.90 -2.76
CA GLY A 202 3.03 -12.34 -3.68
C GLY A 202 2.84 -10.84 -3.43
N ASN A 203 1.61 -10.37 -3.31
CA ASN A 203 1.28 -8.99 -2.95
C ASN A 203 1.03 -8.79 -1.44
N GLN A 204 1.35 -9.78 -0.61
CA GLN A 204 1.22 -9.70 0.83
C GLN A 204 2.53 -9.26 1.47
N ILE A 205 2.42 -8.28 2.36
CA ILE A 205 3.56 -7.77 3.14
C ILE A 205 3.39 -8.25 4.57
N GLY A 206 4.50 -8.65 5.20
CA GLY A 206 4.57 -9.00 6.60
C GLY A 206 5.68 -8.26 7.32
N VAL A 207 5.47 -8.05 8.62
CA VAL A 207 6.49 -7.56 9.54
C VAL A 207 6.70 -8.61 10.61
N ILE A 208 7.96 -8.85 10.94
CA ILE A 208 8.35 -9.82 11.96
C ILE A 208 9.22 -9.11 12.99
N GLU A 209 8.90 -9.30 14.24
CA GLU A 209 9.73 -8.96 15.38
C GLU A 209 10.14 -10.26 16.07
N THR A 210 11.39 -10.35 16.49
CA THR A 210 11.95 -11.51 17.15
C THR A 210 12.28 -11.20 18.61
N LYS A 211 11.99 -12.11 19.51
CA LYS A 211 12.33 -11.99 20.93
C LYS A 211 12.75 -13.33 21.52
N THR A 212 13.94 -13.41 22.07
CA THR A 212 14.34 -14.57 22.90
C THR A 212 13.55 -14.62 24.21
N LYS A 213 13.25 -13.44 24.79
CA LYS A 213 12.40 -13.24 25.99
C LYS A 213 11.67 -11.90 25.90
N GLY A 214 10.59 -11.74 26.68
CA GLY A 214 9.90 -10.45 26.76
C GLY A 214 8.92 -10.19 25.61
N ALA A 215 8.05 -11.16 25.33
CA ALA A 215 7.05 -11.09 24.25
C ALA A 215 6.24 -9.78 24.21
N LYS A 216 5.89 -9.20 25.37
CA LYS A 216 5.15 -7.93 25.44
C LYS A 216 5.84 -6.80 24.69
N SER A 217 7.16 -6.65 24.88
CA SER A 217 7.90 -5.58 24.17
C SER A 217 7.89 -5.78 22.65
N GLY A 218 7.93 -7.02 22.17
CA GLY A 218 7.80 -7.33 20.74
C GLY A 218 6.41 -6.99 20.20
N ILE A 219 5.35 -7.31 20.95
CA ILE A 219 3.96 -6.93 20.59
C ILE A 219 3.83 -5.41 20.48
N ASP A 220 4.34 -4.65 21.44
CA ASP A 220 4.29 -3.19 21.45
C ASP A 220 5.07 -2.59 20.25
N GLN A 221 6.24 -3.16 19.92
CA GLN A 221 7.05 -2.75 18.75
C GLN A 221 6.31 -3.01 17.45
N ILE A 222 5.75 -4.21 17.25
CA ILE A 222 4.97 -4.53 16.04
C ILE A 222 3.77 -3.58 15.89
N GLN A 223 3.08 -3.29 16.99
CA GLN A 223 1.92 -2.39 16.96
C GLN A 223 2.32 -0.97 16.52
N ALA A 224 3.44 -0.45 17.02
CA ALA A 224 3.96 0.85 16.62
C ALA A 224 4.36 0.89 15.13
N VAL A 225 4.99 -0.18 14.63
CA VAL A 225 5.44 -0.31 13.23
C VAL A 225 4.26 -0.43 12.26
N ALA A 226 3.21 -1.19 12.65
CA ALA A 226 2.04 -1.45 11.83
C ALA A 226 0.99 -0.34 11.88
N GLU A 227 1.35 0.85 12.36
CA GLU A 227 0.50 2.04 12.22
C GLU A 227 0.40 2.48 10.77
N GLN A 228 -0.73 3.12 10.42
CA GLN A 228 -1.03 3.58 9.08
C GLN A 228 0.07 4.48 8.49
N ARG A 229 0.74 5.28 9.32
CA ARG A 229 1.80 6.21 8.92
C ARG A 229 3.14 5.56 8.59
N TYR A 230 3.36 4.31 9.06
CA TYR A 230 4.65 3.63 8.91
C TYR A 230 4.54 2.57 7.82
N LEU A 231 4.30 1.33 8.17
CA LEU A 231 4.20 0.24 7.19
C LEU A 231 2.76 -0.09 6.77
N GLY A 232 1.78 0.69 7.26
CA GLY A 232 0.38 0.51 6.92
C GLY A 232 -0.34 -0.54 7.78
N THR A 233 -1.68 -0.41 7.86
CA THR A 233 -2.53 -1.26 8.70
C THR A 233 -2.83 -2.63 8.09
N TYR A 234 -2.46 -2.86 6.83
CA TYR A 234 -2.76 -4.09 6.09
C TYR A 234 -1.60 -5.08 6.05
N VAL A 235 -0.50 -4.79 6.75
CA VAL A 235 0.61 -5.74 6.87
C VAL A 235 0.26 -6.90 7.80
N ASN A 236 0.68 -8.11 7.44
CA ASN A 236 0.64 -9.26 8.33
C ASN A 236 1.67 -9.07 9.44
N LYS A 237 1.34 -9.45 10.66
CA LYS A 237 2.14 -9.18 11.85
C LYS A 237 2.53 -10.48 12.54
N PHE A 238 3.83 -10.69 12.75
CA PHE A 238 4.35 -11.90 13.35
C PHE A 238 5.31 -11.56 14.50
N LEU A 239 5.10 -12.21 15.64
CA LEU A 239 6.06 -12.25 16.74
C LEU A 239 6.68 -13.65 16.76
N ILE A 240 7.99 -13.74 16.53
CA ILE A 240 8.71 -15.00 16.67
C ILE A 240 9.44 -14.99 18.03
N SER A 241 9.07 -15.93 18.90
CA SER A 241 9.61 -16.02 20.27
C SER A 241 10.48 -17.25 20.44
N GLY A 242 11.70 -17.08 20.98
CA GLY A 242 12.59 -18.16 21.38
C GLY A 242 12.21 -18.81 22.73
N SER A 243 11.15 -18.33 23.37
CA SER A 243 10.62 -18.87 24.64
C SER A 243 9.11 -18.97 24.60
N GLN A 244 8.56 -19.76 25.50
CA GLN A 244 7.11 -19.87 25.67
C GLN A 244 6.53 -18.49 26.04
N VAL A 245 5.45 -18.11 25.34
CA VAL A 245 4.70 -16.86 25.57
C VAL A 245 3.53 -17.19 26.51
N ASP A 246 3.37 -16.42 27.57
CA ASP A 246 2.25 -16.60 28.49
C ASP A 246 0.91 -16.24 27.85
N GLU A 247 -0.19 -16.75 28.42
CA GLU A 247 -1.52 -16.62 27.82
C GLU A 247 -1.99 -15.16 27.75
N ASN A 248 -1.65 -14.32 28.73
CA ASN A 248 -2.01 -12.91 28.70
C ASN A 248 -1.39 -12.17 27.49
N ASN A 249 -0.12 -12.46 27.19
CA ASN A 249 0.56 -11.91 26.03
C ASN A 249 0.03 -12.51 24.71
N LYS A 250 -0.38 -13.79 24.70
CA LYS A 250 -1.07 -14.37 23.52
C LYS A 250 -2.43 -13.72 23.27
N GLU A 251 -3.19 -13.43 24.30
CA GLU A 251 -4.48 -12.71 24.17
C GLU A 251 -4.26 -11.27 23.66
N LEU A 252 -3.23 -10.58 24.18
CA LEU A 252 -2.86 -9.25 23.71
C LEU A 252 -2.46 -9.27 22.23
N ALA A 253 -1.64 -10.24 21.82
CA ALA A 253 -1.24 -10.41 20.42
C ALA A 253 -2.46 -10.66 19.51
N ARG A 254 -3.38 -11.54 19.92
CA ARG A 254 -4.64 -11.78 19.19
C ARG A 254 -5.48 -10.51 19.04
N ALA A 255 -5.59 -9.69 20.09
CA ALA A 255 -6.30 -8.41 20.05
C ALA A 255 -5.71 -7.45 19.00
N TYR A 256 -4.40 -7.49 18.80
CA TYR A 256 -3.69 -6.67 17.81
C TYR A 256 -3.50 -7.39 16.45
N ARG A 257 -4.09 -8.59 16.28
CA ARG A 257 -3.93 -9.42 15.07
C ARG A 257 -2.46 -9.71 14.77
N ILE A 258 -1.70 -10.05 15.80
CA ILE A 258 -0.30 -10.49 15.72
C ILE A 258 -0.29 -12.01 15.86
N GLU A 259 0.27 -12.70 14.89
CA GLU A 259 0.50 -14.14 14.95
C GLU A 259 1.76 -14.41 15.79
N VAL A 260 1.64 -15.28 16.80
CA VAL A 260 2.77 -15.66 17.68
C VAL A 260 3.28 -17.02 17.29
N ILE A 261 4.57 -17.09 16.95
CA ILE A 261 5.28 -18.33 16.60
C ILE A 261 6.33 -18.59 17.66
N GLU A 262 6.25 -19.75 18.34
CA GLU A 262 7.20 -20.15 19.38
C GLU A 262 8.24 -21.13 18.81
N LEU A 263 9.51 -20.74 18.83
CA LEU A 263 10.64 -21.60 18.41
C LEU A 263 11.37 -22.12 19.66
N LEU A 264 10.75 -23.09 20.35
CA LEU A 264 11.21 -23.60 21.65
C LEU A 264 12.49 -24.47 21.56
N SER A 265 12.91 -24.87 20.39
CA SER A 265 14.16 -25.64 20.16
C SER A 265 15.43 -24.79 20.15
N TYR A 266 15.32 -23.51 20.44
CA TYR A 266 16.45 -22.57 20.48
C TYR A 266 17.30 -22.67 21.75
N THR A 267 16.84 -23.35 22.80
CA THR A 267 17.55 -23.49 24.08
C THR A 267 18.56 -24.63 24.08
#